data_0a9d6ba53fe30914729dc653fe6c0bef
#
_entry.id   0a9d6ba53fe30914729dc653fe6c0bef
#
_cell.length_a   1.000
_cell.length_b   1.000
_cell.length_c   1.000
_cell.angle_alpha   90.00
_cell.angle_beta   90.00
_cell.angle_gamma   90.00
#
_symmetry.space_group_name_H-M   'P 1'
#
loop_
_entity.id
_entity.type
_entity.pdbx_description
1 polymer ?
#
loop_
_entity_poly.entity_id
_entity_poly.type
_entity_poly.pdbx_seq_one_letter_code
_entity_poly.pdbx_strand_id
1 'polypeptide(L)'
;MRLARAAAVAVLAAAAVLAGCSQPKPDPVLKFSIVPAEDQASMSRVWQPLLDDLQKQSGLKVQASFASNYMGMIEAMRFNQVQVGWFSALPALEAVNRADAEVLGRIVDKGGEGGLYESVLIARKDKGITLADVLKCDRRLNFGLGDPNSTSGTLAPLAYLFAPRGIDPTSCFKTVRSASHQANLIGVGYGTVDVATANTVTLVFAKRQNPRIADQIQVLWRSPPLPESSILARKDLDPAVKDKLRRFFMSYGTAKGPAGDHERKVLDALTYGGFKAVDDSYLDPIRLMVASKDLNEARHSGDAAKAAAAQKAFDAINAKPTAHTG
;
A
#
# COMPACT_ATOMS: atom_id res chain seq x y z
N MET A 1 12.95 63.93 43.07
CA MET A 1 11.80 63.64 42.14
C MET A 1 12.17 63.38 40.66
N ARG A 2 13.37 63.69 40.19
CA ARG A 2 13.75 63.40 38.74
C ARG A 2 14.26 61.99 38.51
N LEU A 3 14.84 61.32 39.49
CA LEU A 3 15.36 59.93 39.36
C LEU A 3 14.26 58.85 39.36
N ALA A 4 13.13 59.09 40.05
CA ALA A 4 12.01 58.12 40.07
C ALA A 4 11.21 58.07 38.76
N ARG A 5 11.22 59.13 37.95
CA ARG A 5 10.53 59.16 36.65
C ARG A 5 11.33 58.47 35.55
N ALA A 6 12.65 58.45 35.66
CA ALA A 6 13.49 57.72 34.65
C ALA A 6 13.40 56.18 34.77
N ALA A 7 13.25 55.68 36.02
CA ALA A 7 13.09 54.24 36.26
C ALA A 7 11.75 53.68 35.76
N ALA A 8 10.68 54.45 35.89
CA ALA A 8 9.33 54.04 35.44
C ALA A 8 9.21 53.94 33.89
N VAL A 9 9.88 54.83 33.16
CA VAL A 9 9.90 54.79 31.68
C VAL A 9 10.76 53.63 31.15
N ALA A 10 11.85 53.25 31.83
CA ALA A 10 12.67 52.15 31.43
C ALA A 10 12.00 50.79 31.63
N VAL A 11 11.15 50.61 32.64
CA VAL A 11 10.38 49.38 32.91
C VAL A 11 9.23 49.22 31.90
N LEU A 12 8.57 50.27 31.45
CA LEU A 12 7.54 50.21 30.42
C LEU A 12 8.13 49.89 29.04
N ALA A 13 9.33 50.36 28.71
CA ALA A 13 9.99 50.05 27.44
C ALA A 13 10.49 48.60 27.41
N ALA A 14 10.91 47.99 28.52
CA ALA A 14 11.29 46.60 28.60
C ALA A 14 10.08 45.62 28.51
N ALA A 15 8.91 46.03 29.00
CA ALA A 15 7.69 45.21 28.88
C ALA A 15 7.12 45.16 27.44
N ALA A 16 7.35 46.18 26.61
CA ALA A 16 6.91 46.23 25.24
C ALA A 16 7.75 45.37 24.27
N VAL A 17 9.01 45.04 24.61
CA VAL A 17 9.91 44.20 23.83
C VAL A 17 9.63 42.68 24.00
N LEU A 18 8.94 42.29 25.11
CA LEU A 18 8.53 40.91 25.39
C LEU A 18 7.21 40.50 24.72
N ALA A 19 6.47 41.46 24.15
CA ALA A 19 5.40 41.16 23.19
C ALA A 19 5.95 40.79 21.83
N GLY A 20 7.04 40.00 21.82
CA GLY A 20 7.74 39.53 20.66
C GLY A 20 6.83 38.64 19.82
N CYS A 21 6.75 38.97 18.57
CA CYS A 21 6.18 38.31 17.45
C CYS A 21 6.18 36.77 17.65
N SER A 22 5.10 36.23 18.13
CA SER A 22 4.75 34.83 17.85
C SER A 22 4.53 34.76 16.36
N GLN A 23 5.57 34.55 15.58
CA GLN A 23 5.39 34.19 14.18
C GLN A 23 4.46 32.99 14.19
N PRO A 24 3.34 33.02 13.49
CA PRO A 24 2.48 31.86 13.36
C PRO A 24 3.37 30.71 12.87
N LYS A 25 3.41 29.62 13.66
CA LYS A 25 4.09 28.40 13.20
C LYS A 25 3.51 28.08 11.84
N PRO A 26 4.34 27.86 10.80
CA PRO A 26 3.81 27.47 9.51
C PRO A 26 2.96 26.21 9.69
N ASP A 27 1.79 26.20 9.05
CA ASP A 27 0.91 25.03 9.09
C ASP A 27 1.70 23.79 8.75
N PRO A 28 1.61 22.72 9.55
CA PRO A 28 2.37 21.51 9.32
C PRO A 28 2.03 20.94 7.95
N VAL A 29 3.04 20.61 7.18
CA VAL A 29 2.87 19.92 5.89
C VAL A 29 2.53 18.47 6.17
N LEU A 30 1.36 18.02 5.71
CA LEU A 30 0.94 16.63 5.77
C LEU A 30 1.65 15.84 4.66
N LYS A 31 2.52 14.93 5.01
CA LYS A 31 3.16 14.05 4.04
C LYS A 31 2.31 12.83 3.79
N PHE A 32 1.97 12.62 2.51
CA PHE A 32 1.18 11.50 2.02
C PHE A 32 2.08 10.49 1.33
N SER A 33 2.23 9.30 1.91
CA SER A 33 3.06 8.23 1.36
C SER A 33 2.31 7.42 0.32
N ILE A 34 3.01 7.05 -0.74
CA ILE A 34 2.50 6.25 -1.85
C ILE A 34 3.32 4.96 -1.94
N VAL A 35 2.65 3.80 -1.91
CA VAL A 35 3.32 2.51 -2.00
C VAL A 35 4.11 2.37 -3.31
N PRO A 36 5.38 1.91 -3.29
CA PRO A 36 6.24 1.84 -4.46
C PRO A 36 5.94 0.59 -5.33
N ALA A 37 4.69 0.48 -5.80
CA ALA A 37 4.26 -0.61 -6.68
C ALA A 37 4.83 -0.48 -8.10
N GLU A 38 4.99 0.77 -8.57
CA GLU A 38 5.53 1.15 -9.86
C GLU A 38 6.69 2.15 -9.66
N ASP A 39 7.31 2.64 -10.73
CA ASP A 39 8.33 3.69 -10.61
C ASP A 39 7.73 5.01 -10.10
N GLN A 40 8.57 5.80 -9.42
CA GLN A 40 8.14 7.05 -8.77
C GLN A 40 7.52 8.04 -9.78
N ALA A 41 8.03 8.13 -10.98
CA ALA A 41 7.53 9.10 -11.98
C ALA A 41 6.11 8.71 -12.44
N SER A 42 5.87 7.43 -12.65
CA SER A 42 4.53 6.88 -12.98
C SER A 42 3.55 7.09 -11.82
N MET A 43 3.95 6.78 -10.59
CA MET A 43 3.11 6.97 -9.40
C MET A 43 2.81 8.44 -9.15
N SER A 44 3.80 9.31 -9.26
CA SER A 44 3.62 10.76 -9.11
C SER A 44 2.60 11.30 -10.11
N ARG A 45 2.71 10.90 -11.37
CA ARG A 45 1.81 11.39 -12.45
C ARG A 45 0.34 11.06 -12.19
N VAL A 46 0.04 9.88 -11.65
CA VAL A 46 -1.34 9.46 -11.44
C VAL A 46 -1.90 9.89 -10.07
N TRP A 47 -1.05 10.08 -9.06
CA TRP A 47 -1.46 10.48 -7.72
C TRP A 47 -1.50 11.99 -7.50
N GLN A 48 -0.64 12.77 -8.18
CA GLN A 48 -0.54 14.22 -7.96
C GLN A 48 -1.88 14.94 -8.14
N PRO A 49 -2.70 14.66 -9.19
CA PRO A 49 -4.00 15.32 -9.33
C PRO A 49 -4.94 15.11 -8.14
N LEU A 50 -4.96 13.89 -7.56
CA LEU A 50 -5.76 13.59 -6.37
C LEU A 50 -5.24 14.34 -5.14
N LEU A 51 -3.92 14.46 -4.98
CA LEU A 51 -3.32 15.18 -3.85
C LEU A 51 -3.51 16.69 -3.98
N ASP A 52 -3.50 17.23 -5.19
CA ASP A 52 -3.81 18.64 -5.47
C ASP A 52 -5.27 18.96 -5.10
N ASP A 53 -6.20 18.08 -5.47
CA ASP A 53 -7.60 18.18 -5.10
C ASP A 53 -7.79 18.04 -3.57
N LEU A 54 -7.08 17.10 -2.93
CA LEU A 54 -7.08 16.96 -1.46
C LEU A 54 -6.64 18.27 -0.80
N GLN A 55 -5.53 18.86 -1.25
CA GLN A 55 -5.05 20.13 -0.74
C GLN A 55 -6.07 21.25 -0.92
N LYS A 56 -6.62 21.37 -2.14
CA LYS A 56 -7.59 22.42 -2.50
C LYS A 56 -8.89 22.30 -1.71
N GLN A 57 -9.45 21.11 -1.56
CA GLN A 57 -10.75 20.89 -0.92
C GLN A 57 -10.68 20.87 0.60
N SER A 58 -9.59 20.34 1.18
CA SER A 58 -9.44 20.26 2.63
C SER A 58 -8.79 21.48 3.28
N GLY A 59 -8.07 22.30 2.49
CA GLY A 59 -7.23 23.40 2.98
C GLY A 59 -5.98 22.93 3.71
N LEU A 60 -5.64 21.62 3.67
CA LEU A 60 -4.41 21.07 4.24
C LEU A 60 -3.25 21.30 3.26
N LYS A 61 -2.04 21.56 3.78
CA LYS A 61 -0.83 21.53 2.95
C LYS A 61 -0.40 20.07 2.81
N VAL A 62 -0.43 19.52 1.60
CA VAL A 62 -0.15 18.11 1.33
C VAL A 62 1.07 17.98 0.44
N GLN A 63 1.96 17.03 0.76
CA GLN A 63 3.14 16.71 -0.04
C GLN A 63 3.23 15.20 -0.25
N ALA A 64 3.37 14.75 -1.50
CA ALA A 64 3.66 13.37 -1.81
C ALA A 64 5.01 12.93 -1.23
N SER A 65 5.08 11.71 -0.72
CA SER A 65 6.29 11.08 -0.20
C SER A 65 6.45 9.69 -0.85
N PHE A 66 7.63 9.43 -1.39
CA PHE A 66 7.94 8.17 -2.06
C PHE A 66 9.09 7.48 -1.32
N ALA A 67 8.84 6.29 -0.84
CA ALA A 67 9.87 5.42 -0.28
C ALA A 67 10.48 4.54 -1.38
N SER A 68 11.71 4.06 -1.18
CA SER A 68 12.38 3.16 -2.11
C SER A 68 11.83 1.73 -2.08
N ASN A 69 11.19 1.33 -0.97
CA ASN A 69 10.58 0.03 -0.76
C ASN A 69 9.45 0.11 0.28
N TYR A 70 8.68 -0.96 0.41
CA TYR A 70 7.53 -1.03 1.30
C TYR A 70 7.90 -0.88 2.78
N MET A 71 9.02 -1.47 3.24
CA MET A 71 9.47 -1.34 4.61
C MET A 71 9.83 0.11 4.95
N GLY A 72 10.53 0.81 4.05
CA GLY A 72 10.86 2.23 4.22
C GLY A 72 9.63 3.11 4.39
N MET A 73 8.54 2.78 3.70
CA MET A 73 7.26 3.47 3.85
C MET A 73 6.62 3.23 5.23
N ILE A 74 6.64 1.99 5.73
CA ILE A 74 6.13 1.63 7.07
C ILE A 74 6.95 2.34 8.15
N GLU A 75 8.27 2.31 8.05
CA GLU A 75 9.17 2.96 9.01
C GLU A 75 9.05 4.50 8.96
N ALA A 76 8.86 5.09 7.77
CA ALA A 76 8.60 6.53 7.65
C ALA A 76 7.31 6.94 8.41
N MET A 77 6.27 6.12 8.37
CA MET A 77 5.05 6.34 9.16
C MET A 77 5.33 6.13 10.65
N ARG A 78 6.03 5.06 11.03
CA ARG A 78 6.39 4.76 12.42
C ARG A 78 7.13 5.90 13.10
N PHE A 79 8.07 6.53 12.40
CA PHE A 79 8.87 7.65 12.90
C PHE A 79 8.25 9.02 12.60
N ASN A 80 6.95 9.08 12.27
CA ASN A 80 6.22 10.31 11.98
C ASN A 80 6.85 11.18 10.86
N GLN A 81 7.59 10.55 9.96
CA GLN A 81 8.12 11.22 8.76
C GLN A 81 7.04 11.35 7.67
N VAL A 82 6.02 10.49 7.71
CA VAL A 82 4.77 10.60 6.96
C VAL A 82 3.59 10.38 7.90
N GLN A 83 2.46 11.04 7.65
CA GLN A 83 1.31 11.01 8.54
C GLN A 83 0.11 10.27 7.94
N VAL A 84 0.03 10.22 6.63
CA VAL A 84 -1.05 9.60 5.86
C VAL A 84 -0.44 8.87 4.68
N GLY A 85 -1.13 7.88 4.14
CA GLY A 85 -0.67 7.26 2.90
C GLY A 85 -1.63 6.23 2.34
N TRP A 86 -1.31 5.81 1.12
CA TRP A 86 -1.93 4.72 0.42
C TRP A 86 -1.07 3.46 0.56
N PHE A 87 -1.67 2.41 1.12
CA PHE A 87 -1.01 1.14 1.45
C PHE A 87 -1.77 -0.03 0.83
N SER A 88 -1.10 -1.00 0.22
CA SER A 88 -1.72 -2.29 -0.04
C SER A 88 -1.92 -3.06 1.28
N ALA A 89 -2.74 -4.11 1.27
CA ALA A 89 -3.30 -4.64 2.51
C ALA A 89 -2.26 -5.23 3.50
N LEU A 90 -1.18 -5.88 3.04
CA LEU A 90 -0.13 -6.37 3.95
C LEU A 90 0.67 -5.24 4.59
N PRO A 91 1.23 -4.25 3.86
CA PRO A 91 1.92 -3.13 4.52
C PRO A 91 0.96 -2.26 5.33
N ALA A 92 -0.35 -2.23 5.01
CA ALA A 92 -1.36 -1.61 5.87
C ALA A 92 -1.45 -2.33 7.22
N LEU A 93 -1.52 -3.66 7.22
CA LEU A 93 -1.51 -4.46 8.45
C LEU A 93 -0.24 -4.22 9.27
N GLU A 94 0.92 -4.18 8.62
CA GLU A 94 2.19 -3.89 9.29
C GLU A 94 2.22 -2.47 9.88
N ALA A 95 1.69 -1.47 9.17
CA ALA A 95 1.60 -0.10 9.68
C ALA A 95 0.65 0.01 10.88
N VAL A 96 -0.51 -0.67 10.86
CA VAL A 96 -1.43 -0.75 12.01
C VAL A 96 -0.75 -1.40 13.22
N ASN A 97 0.01 -2.48 13.00
CA ASN A 97 0.66 -3.22 14.08
C ASN A 97 1.90 -2.50 14.67
N ARG A 98 2.64 -1.72 13.86
CA ARG A 98 3.99 -1.26 14.20
C ARG A 98 4.21 0.25 14.11
N ALA A 99 3.34 0.97 13.41
CA ALA A 99 3.51 2.38 13.12
C ALA A 99 2.41 3.27 13.71
N ASP A 100 1.66 2.76 14.69
CA ASP A 100 0.53 3.45 15.32
C ASP A 100 -0.45 4.06 14.29
N ALA A 101 -0.75 3.30 13.24
CA ALA A 101 -1.65 3.69 12.17
C ALA A 101 -3.06 3.12 12.37
N GLU A 102 -4.04 3.79 11.78
CA GLU A 102 -5.43 3.34 11.64
C GLU A 102 -5.88 3.40 10.19
N VAL A 103 -6.82 2.55 9.79
CA VAL A 103 -7.45 2.59 8.47
C VAL A 103 -8.52 3.68 8.46
N LEU A 104 -8.41 4.63 7.52
CA LEU A 104 -9.44 5.67 7.29
C LEU A 104 -10.51 5.22 6.30
N GLY A 105 -10.14 4.37 5.36
CA GLY A 105 -11.02 3.88 4.33
C GLY A 105 -10.29 2.97 3.34
N ARG A 106 -11.07 2.21 2.57
CA ARG A 106 -10.55 1.36 1.48
C ARG A 106 -10.84 1.95 0.12
N ILE A 107 -10.07 1.53 -0.85
CA ILE A 107 -10.35 1.79 -2.26
C ILE A 107 -11.48 0.87 -2.73
N VAL A 108 -12.30 1.39 -3.62
CA VAL A 108 -13.29 0.64 -4.39
C VAL A 108 -12.78 0.50 -5.81
N ASP A 109 -12.77 -0.70 -6.36
CA ASP A 109 -12.41 -0.92 -7.75
C ASP A 109 -13.42 -0.27 -8.71
N LYS A 110 -12.97 0.10 -9.91
CA LYS A 110 -13.80 0.74 -10.93
C LYS A 110 -15.00 -0.11 -11.38
N GLY A 111 -14.95 -1.42 -11.19
CA GLY A 111 -16.03 -2.34 -11.52
C GLY A 111 -17.22 -2.36 -10.55
N GLY A 112 -17.16 -1.63 -9.42
CA GLY A 112 -18.26 -1.55 -8.44
C GLY A 112 -17.94 -2.11 -7.05
N GLU A 113 -18.84 -2.90 -6.45
CA GLU A 113 -18.86 -3.18 -5.01
C GLU A 113 -17.72 -4.06 -4.45
N GLY A 114 -16.93 -4.73 -5.32
CA GLY A 114 -15.95 -5.72 -4.87
C GLY A 114 -14.71 -5.11 -4.20
N GLY A 115 -14.14 -4.05 -4.77
CA GLY A 115 -12.86 -3.49 -4.32
C GLY A 115 -11.77 -4.57 -4.22
N LEU A 116 -11.71 -5.46 -5.20
CA LEU A 116 -10.87 -6.64 -5.18
C LEU A 116 -9.98 -6.69 -6.42
N TYR A 117 -8.74 -7.11 -6.24
CA TYR A 117 -7.79 -7.38 -7.31
C TYR A 117 -7.16 -8.76 -7.09
N GLU A 118 -6.35 -9.22 -8.04
CA GLU A 118 -5.72 -10.54 -7.96
C GLU A 118 -4.20 -10.43 -8.07
N SER A 119 -3.49 -11.26 -7.32
CA SER A 119 -2.11 -11.61 -7.59
C SER A 119 -2.05 -12.52 -8.81
N VAL A 120 -1.05 -12.31 -9.66
CA VAL A 120 -0.83 -13.14 -10.84
C VAL A 120 0.61 -13.60 -10.93
N LEU A 121 0.81 -14.78 -11.52
CA LEU A 121 2.10 -15.26 -11.98
C LEU A 121 2.16 -15.04 -13.48
N ILE A 122 3.21 -14.39 -13.98
CA ILE A 122 3.36 -14.00 -15.38
C ILE A 122 4.62 -14.60 -16.00
N ALA A 123 4.54 -14.89 -17.30
CA ALA A 123 5.67 -15.30 -18.15
C ALA A 123 5.50 -14.73 -19.56
N ARG A 124 6.55 -14.83 -20.38
CA ARG A 124 6.42 -14.50 -21.81
C ARG A 124 5.67 -15.59 -22.58
N LYS A 125 4.78 -15.18 -23.48
CA LYS A 125 4.01 -16.09 -24.33
C LYS A 125 4.88 -16.97 -25.23
N ASP A 126 5.92 -16.39 -25.83
CA ASP A 126 6.81 -17.06 -26.79
C ASP A 126 7.75 -18.09 -26.16
N LYS A 127 7.84 -18.12 -24.82
CA LYS A 127 8.66 -19.10 -24.10
C LYS A 127 7.96 -20.43 -23.84
N GLY A 128 6.65 -20.48 -24.01
CA GLY A 128 5.85 -21.67 -23.78
C GLY A 128 5.88 -22.21 -22.35
N ILE A 129 6.32 -21.40 -21.38
CA ILE A 129 6.37 -21.78 -19.97
C ILE A 129 4.94 -21.93 -19.44
N THR A 130 4.68 -23.04 -18.75
CA THR A 130 3.40 -23.36 -18.12
C THR A 130 3.49 -23.29 -16.60
N LEU A 131 2.36 -23.26 -15.90
CA LEU A 131 2.33 -23.38 -14.44
C LEU A 131 2.95 -24.70 -13.96
N ALA A 132 2.75 -25.80 -14.70
CA ALA A 132 3.37 -27.08 -14.39
C ALA A 132 4.90 -27.02 -14.42
N ASP A 133 5.48 -26.28 -15.38
CA ASP A 133 6.93 -26.07 -15.42
C ASP A 133 7.45 -25.29 -14.22
N VAL A 134 6.71 -24.26 -13.78
CA VAL A 134 7.04 -23.49 -12.56
C VAL A 134 7.05 -24.39 -11.33
N LEU A 135 6.07 -25.29 -11.20
CA LEU A 135 5.88 -26.15 -10.04
C LEU A 135 6.81 -27.39 -10.03
N LYS A 136 7.57 -27.65 -11.10
CA LYS A 136 8.61 -28.71 -11.11
C LYS A 136 9.76 -28.46 -10.14
N CYS A 137 10.01 -27.20 -9.80
CA CYS A 137 11.10 -26.83 -8.87
C CYS A 137 12.46 -27.41 -9.25
N ASP A 138 12.79 -27.44 -10.54
CA ASP A 138 14.01 -28.06 -11.10
C ASP A 138 15.19 -27.09 -11.23
N ARG A 139 15.05 -25.89 -10.65
CA ARG A 139 16.08 -24.84 -10.61
C ARG A 139 16.52 -24.32 -11.98
N ARG A 140 15.67 -24.39 -13.00
CA ARG A 140 16.01 -23.88 -14.34
C ARG A 140 15.54 -22.44 -14.57
N LEU A 141 14.46 -22.01 -13.91
CA LEU A 141 13.83 -20.72 -14.15
C LEU A 141 14.38 -19.63 -13.23
N ASN A 142 14.57 -18.42 -13.77
CA ASN A 142 14.84 -17.20 -13.00
C ASN A 142 13.50 -16.60 -12.58
N PHE A 143 13.33 -16.33 -11.30
CA PHE A 143 12.08 -15.91 -10.71
C PHE A 143 12.13 -14.49 -10.15
N GLY A 144 11.16 -13.65 -10.52
CA GLY A 144 10.92 -12.33 -9.98
C GLY A 144 9.83 -12.39 -8.90
N LEU A 145 10.22 -12.34 -7.63
CA LEU A 145 9.28 -12.19 -6.51
C LEU A 145 9.02 -10.69 -6.28
N GLY A 146 7.88 -10.34 -5.67
CA GLY A 146 7.61 -8.97 -5.24
C GLY A 146 8.45 -8.53 -4.05
N ASP A 147 8.27 -7.27 -3.60
CA ASP A 147 8.80 -6.81 -2.32
C ASP A 147 8.30 -7.74 -1.20
N PRO A 148 9.11 -8.09 -0.20
CA PRO A 148 8.70 -8.98 0.91
C PRO A 148 7.42 -8.53 1.63
N ASN A 149 7.14 -7.24 1.68
CA ASN A 149 5.93 -6.68 2.27
C ASN A 149 4.79 -6.44 1.26
N SER A 150 4.92 -6.92 0.03
CA SER A 150 3.85 -6.80 -0.97
C SER A 150 2.77 -7.85 -0.75
N THR A 151 1.50 -7.41 -0.70
CA THR A 151 0.34 -8.31 -0.61
C THR A 151 0.27 -9.25 -1.81
N SER A 152 0.19 -8.70 -3.03
CA SER A 152 0.05 -9.47 -4.26
C SER A 152 1.37 -9.98 -4.84
N GLY A 153 2.48 -9.27 -4.56
CA GLY A 153 3.79 -9.66 -5.08
C GLY A 153 4.45 -10.79 -4.30
N THR A 154 4.11 -10.96 -3.03
CA THR A 154 4.78 -11.93 -2.15
C THR A 154 3.82 -12.72 -1.28
N LEU A 155 2.99 -12.08 -0.45
CA LEU A 155 2.14 -12.81 0.50
C LEU A 155 1.16 -13.76 -0.22
N ALA A 156 0.42 -13.27 -1.20
CA ALA A 156 -0.60 -14.08 -1.87
C ALA A 156 -0.01 -15.25 -2.68
N PRO A 157 1.06 -15.09 -3.49
CA PRO A 157 1.70 -16.24 -4.12
C PRO A 157 2.24 -17.26 -3.12
N LEU A 158 2.84 -16.82 -2.02
CA LEU A 158 3.31 -17.72 -0.97
C LEU A 158 2.13 -18.45 -0.32
N ALA A 159 1.10 -17.73 0.12
CA ALA A 159 -0.03 -18.31 0.84
C ALA A 159 -0.90 -19.25 -0.01
N TYR A 160 -1.14 -18.91 -1.27
CA TYR A 160 -2.09 -19.65 -2.11
C TYR A 160 -1.46 -20.60 -3.14
N LEU A 161 -0.20 -20.36 -3.55
CA LEU A 161 0.42 -21.19 -4.56
C LEU A 161 1.55 -22.06 -3.99
N PHE A 162 2.51 -21.46 -3.30
CA PHE A 162 3.75 -22.15 -2.93
C PHE A 162 3.65 -22.89 -1.59
N ALA A 163 3.29 -22.22 -0.49
CA ALA A 163 3.29 -22.82 0.84
C ALA A 163 2.34 -24.03 0.99
N PRO A 164 1.12 -24.06 0.37
CA PRO A 164 0.27 -25.25 0.41
C PRO A 164 0.89 -26.49 -0.26
N ARG A 165 1.91 -26.28 -1.12
CA ARG A 165 2.64 -27.36 -1.82
C ARG A 165 3.99 -27.66 -1.19
N GLY A 166 4.32 -27.03 -0.08
CA GLY A 166 5.64 -27.17 0.56
C GLY A 166 6.78 -26.60 -0.29
N ILE A 167 6.48 -25.70 -1.21
CA ILE A 167 7.46 -25.08 -2.09
C ILE A 167 8.03 -23.81 -1.46
N ASP A 168 9.35 -23.79 -1.26
CA ASP A 168 10.08 -22.55 -0.99
C ASP A 168 10.68 -22.04 -2.33
N PRO A 169 10.29 -20.84 -2.79
CA PRO A 169 10.82 -20.27 -4.02
C PRO A 169 12.36 -20.19 -4.05
N THR A 170 13.02 -19.97 -2.93
CA THR A 170 14.49 -19.83 -2.86
C THR A 170 15.20 -21.13 -3.20
N SER A 171 14.61 -22.28 -2.89
CA SER A 171 15.13 -23.60 -3.25
C SER A 171 14.63 -24.10 -4.60
N CYS A 172 13.45 -23.63 -5.03
CA CYS A 172 12.74 -24.07 -6.23
C CYS A 172 13.33 -23.49 -7.51
N PHE A 173 13.76 -22.24 -7.51
CA PHE A 173 14.21 -21.52 -8.70
C PHE A 173 15.74 -21.42 -8.81
N LYS A 174 16.23 -21.15 -10.03
CA LYS A 174 17.65 -20.90 -10.29
C LYS A 174 18.12 -19.64 -9.57
N THR A 175 17.36 -18.58 -9.72
CA THR A 175 17.54 -17.31 -8.99
C THR A 175 16.18 -16.78 -8.54
N VAL A 176 16.15 -16.12 -7.37
CA VAL A 176 14.99 -15.36 -6.90
C VAL A 176 15.44 -13.91 -6.68
N ARG A 177 14.74 -12.96 -7.29
CA ARG A 177 14.99 -11.53 -7.13
C ARG A 177 13.73 -10.85 -6.67
N SER A 178 13.83 -10.00 -5.66
CA SER A 178 12.74 -9.15 -5.24
C SER A 178 12.78 -7.83 -6.00
N ALA A 179 11.63 -7.42 -6.58
CA ALA A 179 11.50 -6.19 -7.33
C ALA A 179 10.06 -5.64 -7.27
N SER A 180 9.84 -4.39 -7.74
CA SER A 180 8.50 -3.85 -7.91
C SER A 180 7.72 -4.64 -8.97
N HIS A 181 6.39 -4.53 -8.95
CA HIS A 181 5.54 -5.17 -9.96
C HIS A 181 5.90 -4.76 -11.38
N GLN A 182 6.16 -3.47 -11.60
CA GLN A 182 6.58 -2.96 -12.90
C GLN A 182 7.93 -3.53 -13.34
N ALA A 183 8.93 -3.55 -12.44
CA ALA A 183 10.25 -4.09 -12.75
C ALA A 183 10.19 -5.58 -13.08
N ASN A 184 9.37 -6.35 -12.37
CA ASN A 184 9.11 -7.75 -12.65
C ASN A 184 8.45 -7.95 -14.02
N LEU A 185 7.41 -7.17 -14.34
CA LEU A 185 6.73 -7.24 -15.64
C LEU A 185 7.67 -6.87 -16.79
N ILE A 186 8.46 -5.82 -16.63
CA ILE A 186 9.48 -5.40 -17.60
C ILE A 186 10.55 -6.50 -17.75
N GLY A 187 11.02 -7.07 -16.64
CA GLY A 187 12.02 -8.15 -16.64
C GLY A 187 11.53 -9.38 -17.40
N VAL A 188 10.27 -9.77 -17.21
CA VAL A 188 9.65 -10.86 -18.00
C VAL A 188 9.52 -10.44 -19.46
N GLY A 189 9.06 -9.24 -19.76
CA GLY A 189 8.88 -8.74 -21.12
C GLY A 189 10.17 -8.74 -21.94
N TYR A 190 11.29 -8.38 -21.33
CA TYR A 190 12.62 -8.43 -21.97
C TYR A 190 13.33 -9.78 -21.83
N GLY A 191 12.77 -10.75 -21.12
CA GLY A 191 13.33 -12.08 -20.93
C GLY A 191 14.54 -12.16 -20.01
N THR A 192 14.75 -11.16 -19.15
CA THR A 192 15.78 -11.20 -18.08
C THR A 192 15.30 -11.97 -16.84
N VAL A 193 14.00 -12.17 -16.72
CA VAL A 193 13.30 -13.01 -15.75
C VAL A 193 12.38 -13.93 -16.53
N ASP A 194 12.33 -15.21 -16.19
CA ASP A 194 11.51 -16.20 -16.91
C ASP A 194 10.05 -16.15 -16.44
N VAL A 195 9.86 -16.06 -15.12
CA VAL A 195 8.54 -16.01 -14.47
C VAL A 195 8.59 -14.99 -13.34
N ALA A 196 7.53 -14.23 -13.14
CA ALA A 196 7.47 -13.29 -12.05
C ALA A 196 6.06 -13.14 -11.46
N THR A 197 6.01 -12.65 -10.22
CA THR A 197 4.75 -12.20 -9.61
C THR A 197 4.43 -10.77 -10.04
N ALA A 198 3.15 -10.52 -10.28
CA ALA A 198 2.58 -9.22 -10.57
C ALA A 198 1.15 -9.15 -9.97
N ASN A 199 0.34 -8.21 -10.42
CA ASN A 199 -1.08 -8.14 -10.11
C ASN A 199 -1.90 -7.62 -11.30
N THR A 200 -3.22 -7.75 -11.20
CA THR A 200 -4.13 -7.34 -12.28
C THR A 200 -4.06 -5.84 -12.56
N VAL A 201 -3.82 -5.00 -11.54
CA VAL A 201 -3.67 -3.53 -11.69
C VAL A 201 -2.43 -3.19 -12.51
N THR A 202 -1.28 -3.83 -12.22
CA THR A 202 -0.05 -3.66 -13.01
C THR A 202 -0.23 -4.06 -14.47
N LEU A 203 -1.01 -5.10 -14.76
CA LEU A 203 -1.33 -5.48 -16.15
C LEU A 203 -2.13 -4.39 -16.87
N VAL A 204 -3.08 -3.74 -16.18
CA VAL A 204 -3.84 -2.60 -16.74
C VAL A 204 -2.92 -1.41 -17.01
N PHE A 205 -2.04 -1.04 -16.07
CA PHE A 205 -1.08 0.03 -16.27
C PHE A 205 -0.10 -0.29 -17.40
N ALA A 206 0.43 -1.52 -17.47
CA ALA A 206 1.30 -1.95 -18.54
C ALA A 206 0.62 -1.84 -19.92
N LYS A 207 -0.64 -2.22 -20.02
CA LYS A 207 -1.40 -2.10 -21.28
C LYS A 207 -1.57 -0.66 -21.72
N ARG A 208 -1.72 0.29 -20.79
CA ARG A 208 -1.84 1.73 -21.06
C ARG A 208 -0.50 2.38 -21.40
N GLN A 209 0.57 2.02 -20.68
CA GLN A 209 1.86 2.70 -20.76
C GLN A 209 2.86 2.03 -21.71
N ASN A 210 2.82 0.69 -21.79
CA ASN A 210 3.74 -0.11 -22.59
C ASN A 210 3.05 -1.32 -23.24
N PRO A 211 2.10 -1.08 -24.17
CA PRO A 211 1.29 -2.13 -24.78
C PRO A 211 2.13 -3.22 -25.46
N ARG A 212 3.28 -2.86 -26.05
CA ARG A 212 4.18 -3.85 -26.71
C ARG A 212 4.70 -4.90 -25.74
N ILE A 213 5.06 -4.52 -24.53
CA ILE A 213 5.49 -5.47 -23.48
C ILE A 213 4.27 -6.23 -22.96
N ALA A 214 3.17 -5.52 -22.64
CA ALA A 214 1.96 -6.16 -22.11
C ALA A 214 1.41 -7.27 -23.04
N ASP A 215 1.49 -7.07 -24.37
CA ASP A 215 1.02 -8.05 -25.36
C ASP A 215 1.85 -9.32 -25.42
N GLN A 216 3.10 -9.29 -24.94
CA GLN A 216 3.98 -10.46 -24.84
C GLN A 216 3.76 -11.29 -23.57
N ILE A 217 3.04 -10.75 -22.58
CA ILE A 217 2.85 -11.39 -21.29
C ILE A 217 1.65 -12.34 -21.31
N GLN A 218 1.80 -13.51 -20.71
CA GLN A 218 0.73 -14.42 -20.35
C GLN A 218 0.63 -14.55 -18.83
N VAL A 219 -0.58 -14.83 -18.34
CA VAL A 219 -0.84 -15.16 -16.95
C VAL A 219 -0.88 -16.66 -16.80
N LEU A 220 -0.02 -17.20 -15.94
CA LEU A 220 0.09 -18.64 -15.64
C LEU A 220 -0.81 -19.06 -14.48
N TRP A 221 -1.05 -18.15 -13.53
CA TRP A 221 -1.83 -18.39 -12.33
C TRP A 221 -2.45 -17.08 -11.82
N ARG A 222 -3.60 -17.22 -11.15
CA ARG A 222 -4.30 -16.14 -10.44
C ARG A 222 -4.62 -16.57 -9.01
N SER A 223 -4.49 -15.66 -8.07
CA SER A 223 -4.95 -15.88 -6.70
C SER A 223 -6.47 -15.80 -6.62
N PRO A 224 -7.07 -16.25 -5.51
CA PRO A 224 -8.37 -15.72 -5.10
C PRO A 224 -8.32 -14.20 -5.02
N PRO A 225 -9.48 -13.50 -5.12
CA PRO A 225 -9.56 -12.06 -4.95
C PRO A 225 -8.95 -11.58 -3.64
N LEU A 226 -8.22 -10.47 -3.70
CA LEU A 226 -7.52 -9.87 -2.58
C LEU A 226 -8.21 -8.57 -2.15
N PRO A 227 -8.22 -8.23 -0.85
CA PRO A 227 -8.65 -6.92 -0.40
C PRO A 227 -7.84 -5.82 -1.07
N GLU A 228 -8.53 -4.78 -1.55
CA GLU A 228 -7.90 -3.61 -2.13
C GLU A 228 -7.09 -2.81 -1.11
N SER A 229 -6.32 -1.86 -1.62
CA SER A 229 -5.51 -0.96 -0.83
C SER A 229 -6.37 -0.05 0.05
N SER A 230 -5.74 0.49 1.08
CA SER A 230 -6.38 1.35 2.07
C SER A 230 -5.66 2.70 2.17
N ILE A 231 -6.40 3.72 2.59
CA ILE A 231 -5.84 4.98 3.08
C ILE A 231 -5.68 4.84 4.59
N LEU A 232 -4.45 5.00 5.06
CA LEU A 232 -4.10 4.99 6.47
C LEU A 232 -3.71 6.38 6.95
N ALA A 233 -3.95 6.64 8.22
CA ALA A 233 -3.38 7.77 8.94
C ALA A 233 -2.78 7.31 10.27
N ARG A 234 -1.85 8.08 10.81
CA ARG A 234 -1.38 7.90 12.18
C ARG A 234 -2.51 8.17 13.17
N LYS A 235 -2.59 7.37 14.23
CA LYS A 235 -3.61 7.54 15.29
C LYS A 235 -3.44 8.85 16.05
N ASP A 236 -2.19 9.33 16.21
CA ASP A 236 -1.86 10.58 16.90
C ASP A 236 -2.05 11.85 16.04
N LEU A 237 -2.50 11.70 14.78
CA LEU A 237 -2.86 12.85 13.94
C LEU A 237 -4.06 13.58 14.51
N ASP A 238 -4.01 14.93 14.47
CA ASP A 238 -5.09 15.79 14.95
C ASP A 238 -6.47 15.31 14.43
N PRO A 239 -7.47 15.13 15.32
CA PRO A 239 -8.79 14.65 14.94
C PRO A 239 -9.45 15.51 13.84
N ALA A 240 -9.28 16.83 13.86
CA ALA A 240 -9.84 17.71 12.84
C ALA A 240 -9.18 17.49 11.46
N VAL A 241 -7.90 17.14 11.44
CA VAL A 241 -7.19 16.76 10.21
C VAL A 241 -7.71 15.42 9.71
N LYS A 242 -7.87 14.43 10.58
CA LYS A 242 -8.46 13.11 10.21
C LYS A 242 -9.87 13.26 9.66
N ASP A 243 -10.69 14.10 10.25
CA ASP A 243 -12.06 14.38 9.76
C ASP A 243 -12.08 15.05 8.39
N LYS A 244 -11.14 15.96 8.10
CA LYS A 244 -10.97 16.53 6.76
C LYS A 244 -10.60 15.47 5.74
N LEU A 245 -9.66 14.58 6.09
CA LEU A 245 -9.25 13.45 5.24
C LEU A 245 -10.42 12.50 4.98
N ARG A 246 -11.15 12.07 6.02
CA ARG A 246 -12.33 11.21 5.87
C ARG A 246 -13.37 11.85 4.98
N ARG A 247 -13.74 13.11 5.21
CA ARG A 247 -14.70 13.82 4.35
C ARG A 247 -14.25 13.86 2.90
N PHE A 248 -12.99 14.19 2.64
CA PHE A 248 -12.45 14.23 1.29
C PHE A 248 -12.57 12.88 0.61
N PHE A 249 -11.97 11.83 1.17
CA PHE A 249 -11.95 10.51 0.53
C PHE A 249 -13.37 9.95 0.35
N MET A 250 -14.25 10.07 1.36
CA MET A 250 -15.59 9.49 1.28
C MET A 250 -16.51 10.22 0.30
N SER A 251 -16.24 11.49 -0.04
CA SER A 251 -17.03 12.24 -1.02
C SER A 251 -16.42 12.33 -2.41
N TYR A 252 -15.13 11.98 -2.57
CA TYR A 252 -14.40 12.16 -3.83
C TYR A 252 -14.97 11.29 -4.94
N GLY A 253 -15.36 11.92 -6.06
CA GLY A 253 -15.98 11.27 -7.22
C GLY A 253 -17.50 11.06 -7.12
N THR A 254 -18.13 11.39 -5.97
CA THR A 254 -19.56 11.14 -5.75
C THR A 254 -20.46 12.27 -6.27
N ALA A 255 -19.95 13.49 -6.39
CA ALA A 255 -20.71 14.65 -6.82
C ALA A 255 -21.17 14.52 -8.28
N LYS A 256 -22.33 15.15 -8.59
CA LYS A 256 -22.79 15.33 -9.99
C LYS A 256 -22.21 16.59 -10.59
N GLY A 257 -22.14 16.62 -11.92
CA GLY A 257 -21.68 17.79 -12.69
C GLY A 257 -20.15 17.89 -12.83
N PRO A 258 -19.64 19.03 -13.36
CA PRO A 258 -18.25 19.15 -13.82
C PRO A 258 -17.18 18.83 -12.76
N ALA A 259 -17.42 19.18 -11.51
CA ALA A 259 -16.47 18.88 -10.42
C ALA A 259 -16.36 17.36 -10.18
N GLY A 260 -17.48 16.66 -10.05
CA GLY A 260 -17.49 15.21 -9.91
C GLY A 260 -16.99 14.48 -11.16
N ASP A 261 -17.22 15.05 -12.36
CA ASP A 261 -16.67 14.51 -13.62
C ASP A 261 -15.14 14.59 -13.64
N HIS A 262 -14.56 15.70 -13.11
CA HIS A 262 -13.12 15.84 -12.95
C HIS A 262 -12.59 14.79 -11.97
N GLU A 263 -13.19 14.67 -10.78
CA GLU A 263 -12.77 13.70 -9.75
C GLU A 263 -12.83 12.25 -10.26
N ARG A 264 -13.89 11.88 -10.97
CA ARG A 264 -14.01 10.55 -11.62
C ARG A 264 -12.92 10.30 -12.67
N LYS A 265 -12.50 11.30 -13.42
CA LYS A 265 -11.36 11.16 -14.35
C LYS A 265 -10.03 10.93 -13.61
N VAL A 266 -9.83 11.58 -12.48
CA VAL A 266 -8.66 11.35 -11.63
C VAL A 266 -8.69 9.93 -11.07
N LEU A 267 -9.84 9.47 -10.55
CA LEU A 267 -10.04 8.09 -10.09
C LEU A 267 -9.79 7.07 -11.22
N ASP A 268 -10.27 7.36 -12.44
CA ASP A 268 -10.05 6.50 -13.61
C ASP A 268 -8.58 6.32 -13.97
N ALA A 269 -7.78 7.37 -13.81
CA ALA A 269 -6.33 7.30 -14.04
C ALA A 269 -5.67 6.35 -13.00
N LEU A 270 -6.18 6.33 -11.78
CA LEU A 270 -5.77 5.44 -10.68
C LEU A 270 -6.38 4.03 -10.78
N THR A 271 -7.32 3.76 -11.69
CA THR A 271 -8.13 2.53 -11.78
C THR A 271 -9.15 2.36 -10.66
N TYR A 272 -9.54 3.44 -9.99
CA TYR A 272 -10.43 3.42 -8.82
C TYR A 272 -11.86 3.82 -9.19
N GLY A 273 -12.83 3.25 -8.46
CA GLY A 273 -14.25 3.64 -8.47
C GLY A 273 -14.61 4.61 -7.34
N GLY A 274 -13.69 4.84 -6.40
CA GLY A 274 -13.89 5.71 -5.24
C GLY A 274 -13.32 5.12 -3.97
N PHE A 275 -13.88 5.54 -2.83
CA PHE A 275 -13.45 5.10 -1.50
C PHE A 275 -14.67 4.75 -0.64
N LYS A 276 -14.51 3.78 0.28
CA LYS A 276 -15.50 3.43 1.30
C LYS A 276 -14.88 3.49 2.69
N ALA A 277 -15.65 3.95 3.68
CA ALA A 277 -15.24 3.93 5.07
C ALA A 277 -15.15 2.49 5.56
N VAL A 278 -14.04 2.15 6.18
CA VAL A 278 -13.80 0.89 6.90
C VAL A 278 -12.86 1.17 8.07
N ASP A 279 -12.76 0.24 8.99
CA ASP A 279 -11.81 0.25 10.09
C ASP A 279 -10.73 -0.83 9.93
N ASP A 280 -9.92 -1.04 10.97
CA ASP A 280 -8.81 -2.00 10.97
C ASP A 280 -9.26 -3.47 10.78
N SER A 281 -10.55 -3.79 10.96
CA SER A 281 -11.11 -5.12 10.70
C SER A 281 -11.11 -5.50 9.22
N TYR A 282 -11.07 -4.49 8.33
CA TYR A 282 -10.89 -4.70 6.90
C TYR A 282 -9.63 -5.52 6.57
N LEU A 283 -8.64 -5.51 7.46
CA LEU A 283 -7.38 -6.25 7.30
C LEU A 283 -7.45 -7.69 7.86
N ASP A 284 -8.57 -8.14 8.41
CA ASP A 284 -8.70 -9.50 8.97
C ASP A 284 -8.46 -10.62 7.93
N PRO A 285 -8.90 -10.51 6.67
CA PRO A 285 -8.53 -11.48 5.64
C PRO A 285 -7.01 -11.59 5.43
N ILE A 286 -6.27 -10.49 5.60
CA ILE A 286 -4.81 -10.49 5.48
C ILE A 286 -4.16 -11.13 6.70
N ARG A 287 -4.67 -10.88 7.91
CA ARG A 287 -4.23 -11.56 9.13
C ARG A 287 -4.37 -13.08 8.99
N LEU A 288 -5.51 -13.53 8.47
CA LEU A 288 -5.76 -14.94 8.21
C LEU A 288 -4.83 -15.52 7.13
N MET A 289 -4.56 -14.76 6.06
CA MET A 289 -3.65 -15.18 4.99
C MET A 289 -2.21 -15.34 5.51
N VAL A 290 -1.72 -14.40 6.33
CA VAL A 290 -0.41 -14.50 6.99
C VAL A 290 -0.35 -15.75 7.86
N ALA A 291 -1.34 -15.94 8.74
CA ALA A 291 -1.38 -17.10 9.64
C ALA A 291 -1.48 -18.42 8.87
N SER A 292 -2.23 -18.47 7.78
CA SER A 292 -2.33 -19.65 6.90
C SER A 292 -0.99 -19.99 6.23
N LYS A 293 -0.29 -18.97 5.72
CA LYS A 293 1.06 -19.13 5.15
C LYS A 293 2.02 -19.68 6.20
N ASP A 294 2.08 -19.05 7.37
CA ASP A 294 2.99 -19.43 8.46
C ASP A 294 2.71 -20.86 8.95
N LEU A 295 1.43 -21.26 9.02
CA LEU A 295 1.02 -22.62 9.36
C LEU A 295 1.50 -23.63 8.32
N ASN A 296 1.33 -23.36 7.03
CA ASN A 296 1.80 -24.25 5.96
C ASN A 296 3.32 -24.40 5.99
N GLU A 297 4.05 -23.29 6.12
CA GLU A 297 5.51 -23.32 6.23
C GLU A 297 5.98 -24.10 7.47
N ALA A 298 5.33 -23.89 8.62
CA ALA A 298 5.64 -24.63 9.85
C ALA A 298 5.41 -26.14 9.70
N ARG A 299 4.30 -26.55 9.08
CA ARG A 299 4.00 -27.97 8.81
C ARG A 299 5.03 -28.63 7.91
N HIS A 300 5.53 -27.90 6.90
CA HIS A 300 6.55 -28.41 5.99
C HIS A 300 7.99 -28.36 6.55
N SER A 301 8.22 -27.61 7.63
CA SER A 301 9.53 -27.54 8.28
C SER A 301 9.93 -28.83 9.04
N GLY A 302 8.95 -29.71 9.33
CA GLY A 302 9.16 -30.88 10.16
C GLY A 302 9.25 -30.57 11.67
N ASP A 303 9.13 -29.31 12.08
CA ASP A 303 9.14 -28.90 13.50
C ASP A 303 7.72 -28.94 14.07
N ALA A 304 7.42 -29.96 14.84
CA ALA A 304 6.11 -30.19 15.44
C ALA A 304 5.69 -29.07 16.43
N ALA A 305 6.65 -28.51 17.18
CA ALA A 305 6.36 -27.43 18.13
C ALA A 305 5.99 -26.13 17.38
N LYS A 306 6.74 -25.80 16.33
CA LYS A 306 6.45 -24.66 15.44
C LYS A 306 5.09 -24.83 14.75
N ALA A 307 4.78 -26.04 14.27
CA ALA A 307 3.50 -26.33 13.62
C ALA A 307 2.32 -26.18 14.61
N ALA A 308 2.46 -26.68 15.85
CA ALA A 308 1.43 -26.54 16.87
C ALA A 308 1.20 -25.06 17.28
N ALA A 309 2.27 -24.28 17.42
CA ALA A 309 2.17 -22.85 17.71
C ALA A 309 1.48 -22.08 16.57
N ALA A 310 1.85 -22.35 15.32
CA ALA A 310 1.24 -21.76 14.15
C ALA A 310 -0.25 -22.15 13.99
N GLN A 311 -0.60 -23.41 14.28
CA GLN A 311 -2.00 -23.87 14.31
C GLN A 311 -2.83 -23.07 15.33
N LYS A 312 -2.33 -22.93 16.55
CA LYS A 312 -3.01 -22.14 17.59
C LYS A 312 -3.22 -20.68 17.18
N ALA A 313 -2.22 -20.08 16.56
CA ALA A 313 -2.31 -18.70 16.05
C ALA A 313 -3.36 -18.58 14.93
N PHE A 314 -3.38 -19.51 13.99
CA PHE A 314 -4.36 -19.57 12.91
C PHE A 314 -5.78 -19.72 13.47
N ASP A 315 -6.01 -20.66 14.39
CA ASP A 315 -7.32 -20.91 14.98
C ASP A 315 -7.85 -19.69 15.74
N ALA A 316 -6.98 -19.00 16.48
CA ALA A 316 -7.33 -17.78 17.21
C ALA A 316 -7.77 -16.62 16.27
N ILE A 317 -7.21 -16.53 15.09
CA ILE A 317 -7.60 -15.52 14.10
C ILE A 317 -8.89 -15.96 13.39
N ASN A 318 -8.96 -17.22 12.98
CA ASN A 318 -10.09 -17.78 12.24
C ASN A 318 -11.39 -17.86 13.08
N ALA A 319 -11.27 -17.94 14.39
CA ALA A 319 -12.42 -17.95 15.33
C ALA A 319 -13.07 -16.55 15.49
N LYS A 320 -12.42 -15.48 15.06
CA LYS A 320 -13.03 -14.14 15.10
C LYS A 320 -14.15 -14.07 14.06
N PRO A 321 -15.34 -13.50 14.42
CA PRO A 321 -16.36 -13.24 13.44
C PRO A 321 -15.76 -12.40 12.29
N THR A 322 -15.82 -12.90 11.07
CA THR A 322 -15.45 -12.09 9.91
C THR A 322 -16.40 -10.90 9.85
N ALA A 323 -15.88 -9.70 10.03
CA ALA A 323 -16.66 -8.50 9.74
C ALA A 323 -17.12 -8.62 8.27
N HIS A 324 -18.42 -8.74 8.07
CA HIS A 324 -18.97 -8.82 6.72
C HIS A 324 -18.53 -7.59 5.95
N THR A 325 -17.73 -7.79 4.92
CA THR A 325 -17.39 -6.78 3.92
C THR A 325 -18.65 -6.48 3.11
N GLY A 326 -19.56 -5.70 3.71
CA GLY A 326 -20.72 -5.14 3.02
C GLY A 326 -20.33 -3.95 2.13
#